data_d21d702724bdf1202c884053f1611bf7
#
_entry.id   d21d702724bdf1202c884053f1611bf7
#
_cell.length_a   1.000
_cell.length_b   1.000
_cell.length_c   1.000
_cell.angle_alpha   90.00
_cell.angle_beta   90.00
_cell.angle_gamma   90.00
#
_symmetry.space_group_name_H-M   'P 1'
#
loop_
_entity.id
_entity.type
_entity.pdbx_description
1 polymer ?
#
loop_
_entity_poly.entity_id
_entity_poly.type
_entity_poly.pdbx_seq_one_letter_code
_entity_poly.pdbx_strand_id
1 'polypeptide(L)'
;MGGNQSQPNATAIIGTGKGGPLDTSAGTIASRGISFTYDHAAEPALRDITLTVPAGECIVLCGASGCGKTSYTRVANGLIPSFFHGAFAGNQTTCGLDVETVPIDRLTPLVGSVFQNPKTQYFNANVTDELAFPAENIGLPAEDINRRITAVAERFGIGHLLHRSIFHLSGGQKQRIAVAAATMLGPRLVVLDEPTSNLDANAIADMRAMIEQMKDEGLTIVIAEHRLAWLNGVADRYVVFDGGHIVQDYEADEFLSLSPGCVAAMGLRALDLQPYRRRIAALASSPAADECTSALLGTHNLTIGYKGKDGFTRAIPDLRFRAGEITGLMGNNGCGKTTLVRTLTGLIKPVSGRIELNGVPAKPRDLTRAGFLIMQDVNYQLFSDSVREELLIGLDETDAGITAQANQVMADLDLAAFAERHPMSLSGGQKQRVAIGSALMCGKDLIIFDEPTSGLDRYHMEQVGELLRQLASQGKAILVVTHDEELAAGWCDRIVNLGADDSGNNGSHVSNPDASSPSPNASTNFATTSTHERNAQ
;
A
#
# COMPACT_ATOMS: atom_id res chain seq x y z
N MET A 1 19.36 -41.92 39.18
CA MET A 1 19.46 -42.48 37.83
C MET A 1 18.88 -41.41 36.90
N GLY A 2 19.78 -40.59 36.36
CA GLY A 2 19.44 -39.49 35.47
C GLY A 2 19.42 -39.96 34.02
N GLY A 3 18.29 -39.80 33.37
CA GLY A 3 18.16 -39.98 31.93
C GLY A 3 18.38 -38.67 31.22
N ASN A 4 19.54 -38.53 30.63
CA ASN A 4 19.93 -37.40 29.75
C ASN A 4 19.20 -37.59 28.42
N GLN A 5 18.13 -36.81 28.17
CA GLN A 5 17.54 -36.71 26.84
C GLN A 5 18.33 -35.65 26.06
N SER A 6 19.21 -36.12 25.19
CA SER A 6 19.90 -35.32 24.20
C SER A 6 18.90 -34.71 23.23
N GLN A 7 18.79 -33.38 23.25
CA GLN A 7 18.11 -32.59 22.19
C GLN A 7 18.83 -32.83 20.85
N PRO A 8 18.12 -33.03 19.74
CA PRO A 8 18.76 -33.15 18.44
C PRO A 8 19.33 -31.78 18.03
N ASN A 9 20.61 -31.77 17.67
CA ASN A 9 21.36 -30.62 17.19
C ASN A 9 20.64 -29.89 16.04
N ALA A 10 20.25 -28.65 16.27
CA ALA A 10 19.66 -27.76 15.28
C ALA A 10 20.60 -27.42 14.09
N THR A 11 21.85 -27.83 14.15
CA THR A 11 22.92 -27.51 13.17
C THR A 11 22.86 -28.36 11.88
N ALA A 12 21.99 -29.36 11.81
CA ALA A 12 21.95 -30.29 10.66
C ALA A 12 20.96 -29.89 9.52
N ILE A 13 20.23 -28.78 9.65
CA ILE A 13 19.19 -28.40 8.68
C ILE A 13 19.59 -27.17 7.82
N ILE A 14 20.68 -26.47 8.17
CA ILE A 14 21.17 -25.34 7.41
C ILE A 14 22.43 -25.76 6.63
N GLY A 15 22.21 -26.47 5.53
CA GLY A 15 23.23 -26.65 4.53
C GLY A 15 23.60 -25.29 3.94
N THR A 16 24.87 -24.90 4.03
CA THR A 16 25.50 -23.91 3.16
C THR A 16 25.47 -24.50 1.74
N GLY A 17 24.30 -24.51 1.10
CA GLY A 17 24.12 -25.16 -0.18
C GLY A 17 24.15 -24.10 -1.27
N LYS A 18 25.16 -24.18 -2.10
CA LYS A 18 24.92 -24.15 -3.56
C LYS A 18 23.85 -25.21 -3.80
N GLY A 19 22.66 -24.82 -4.29
CA GLY A 19 21.57 -25.74 -4.54
C GLY A 19 22.03 -26.93 -5.37
N GLY A 20 21.92 -28.12 -4.77
CA GLY A 20 21.88 -29.36 -5.54
C GLY A 20 20.64 -29.31 -6.43
N PRO A 21 20.59 -30.08 -7.53
CA PRO A 21 19.41 -30.09 -8.39
C PRO A 21 18.18 -30.42 -7.55
N LEU A 22 17.24 -29.44 -7.51
CA LEU A 22 15.94 -29.60 -6.88
C LEU A 22 15.26 -30.79 -7.54
N ASP A 23 14.71 -31.69 -6.74
CA ASP A 23 13.77 -32.69 -7.25
C ASP A 23 12.54 -31.94 -7.76
N THR A 24 12.54 -31.65 -9.06
CA THR A 24 11.51 -30.88 -9.76
C THR A 24 10.21 -31.67 -9.94
N SER A 25 10.14 -32.91 -9.47
CA SER A 25 8.96 -33.77 -9.63
C SER A 25 7.84 -33.48 -8.62
N ALA A 26 8.14 -32.79 -7.49
CA ALA A 26 7.15 -32.31 -6.54
C ALA A 26 7.15 -30.77 -6.55
N GLY A 27 6.06 -30.16 -7.03
CA GLY A 27 5.90 -28.69 -7.00
C GLY A 27 6.16 -28.09 -5.63
N THR A 28 6.57 -26.81 -5.60
CA THR A 28 6.74 -26.08 -4.33
C THR A 28 5.42 -25.94 -3.57
N ILE A 29 4.31 -25.85 -4.33
CA ILE A 29 2.94 -25.90 -3.80
C ILE A 29 2.18 -27.00 -4.54
N ALA A 30 1.45 -27.82 -3.79
CA ALA A 30 0.49 -28.76 -4.35
C ALA A 30 -0.81 -28.73 -3.52
N SER A 31 -1.85 -28.15 -4.11
CA SER A 31 -3.20 -28.05 -3.56
C SER A 31 -4.11 -29.05 -4.26
N ARG A 32 -4.91 -29.82 -3.52
CA ARG A 32 -5.86 -30.79 -4.06
C ARG A 32 -7.20 -30.68 -3.36
N GLY A 33 -8.20 -30.13 -4.04
CA GLY A 33 -9.56 -30.02 -3.54
C GLY A 33 -9.67 -29.14 -2.28
N ILE A 34 -8.86 -28.07 -2.15
CA ILE A 34 -8.86 -27.23 -0.96
C ILE A 34 -10.17 -26.44 -0.88
N SER A 35 -10.87 -26.62 0.24
CA SER A 35 -12.03 -25.82 0.60
C SER A 35 -11.83 -25.28 2.03
N PHE A 36 -12.20 -24.02 2.24
CA PHE A 36 -12.04 -23.38 3.55
C PHE A 36 -13.16 -22.39 3.85
N THR A 37 -13.72 -22.51 5.05
CA THR A 37 -14.72 -21.59 5.59
C THR A 37 -14.21 -21.06 6.92
N TYR A 38 -14.07 -19.73 7.04
CA TYR A 38 -13.66 -19.10 8.32
C TYR A 38 -14.70 -19.33 9.40
N ASP A 39 -14.29 -19.44 10.67
CA ASP A 39 -15.22 -19.45 11.80
C ASP A 39 -16.16 -18.25 11.72
N HIS A 40 -17.45 -18.49 11.98
CA HIS A 40 -18.52 -17.49 11.92
C HIS A 40 -18.83 -16.92 10.51
N ALA A 41 -18.18 -17.39 9.43
CA ALA A 41 -18.57 -17.06 8.07
C ALA A 41 -19.71 -17.98 7.59
N ALA A 42 -20.69 -17.41 6.87
CA ALA A 42 -21.78 -18.18 6.28
C ALA A 42 -21.36 -18.91 5.01
N GLU A 43 -20.38 -18.37 4.29
CA GLU A 43 -19.97 -18.87 2.98
C GLU A 43 -18.48 -19.27 2.99
N PRO A 44 -18.12 -20.33 2.25
CA PRO A 44 -16.73 -20.72 2.05
C PRO A 44 -15.92 -19.62 1.32
N ALA A 45 -14.73 -19.35 1.83
CA ALA A 45 -13.76 -18.45 1.19
C ALA A 45 -12.99 -19.14 0.06
N LEU A 46 -12.81 -20.47 0.12
CA LEU A 46 -12.20 -21.30 -0.92
C LEU A 46 -13.08 -22.52 -1.17
N ARG A 47 -13.19 -22.91 -2.45
CA ARG A 47 -14.06 -23.99 -2.90
C ARG A 47 -13.33 -24.84 -3.93
N ASP A 48 -12.96 -26.07 -3.57
CA ASP A 48 -12.37 -27.09 -4.44
C ASP A 48 -11.15 -26.59 -5.24
N ILE A 49 -10.22 -25.89 -4.57
CA ILE A 49 -9.01 -25.37 -5.23
C ILE A 49 -8.03 -26.51 -5.48
N THR A 50 -7.70 -26.71 -6.73
CA THR A 50 -6.64 -27.63 -7.17
C THR A 50 -5.64 -26.85 -7.99
N LEU A 51 -4.40 -26.71 -7.48
CA LEU A 51 -3.33 -25.92 -8.09
C LEU A 51 -1.97 -26.50 -7.74
N THR A 52 -1.10 -26.65 -8.74
CA THR A 52 0.29 -27.01 -8.54
C THR A 52 1.19 -25.87 -9.01
N VAL A 53 2.17 -25.49 -8.19
CA VAL A 53 3.17 -24.48 -8.52
C VAL A 53 4.54 -25.14 -8.49
N PRO A 54 5.19 -25.33 -9.66
CA PRO A 54 6.55 -25.83 -9.77
C PRO A 54 7.58 -24.95 -9.03
N ALA A 55 8.74 -25.54 -8.74
CA ALA A 55 9.84 -24.79 -8.18
C ALA A 55 10.39 -23.75 -9.18
N GLY A 56 10.62 -22.53 -8.70
CA GLY A 56 11.15 -21.43 -9.51
C GLY A 56 10.10 -20.69 -10.34
N GLU A 57 8.83 -21.11 -10.31
CA GLU A 57 7.74 -20.44 -11.02
C GLU A 57 7.26 -19.19 -10.26
N CYS A 58 6.95 -18.13 -11.01
CA CYS A 58 6.29 -16.91 -10.50
C CYS A 58 4.84 -16.89 -10.99
N ILE A 59 3.88 -17.13 -10.10
CA ILE A 59 2.46 -17.09 -10.40
C ILE A 59 1.77 -15.86 -9.82
N VAL A 60 0.76 -15.37 -10.53
CA VAL A 60 -0.08 -14.26 -10.11
C VAL A 60 -1.51 -14.73 -9.90
N LEU A 61 -2.02 -14.55 -8.70
CA LEU A 61 -3.42 -14.77 -8.35
C LEU A 61 -4.17 -13.47 -8.60
N CYS A 62 -5.12 -13.47 -9.52
CA CYS A 62 -5.92 -12.30 -9.86
C CYS A 62 -7.43 -12.60 -9.74
N GLY A 63 -8.26 -11.57 -9.75
CA GLY A 63 -9.71 -11.67 -9.55
C GLY A 63 -10.26 -10.53 -8.70
N ALA A 64 -11.57 -10.47 -8.52
CA ALA A 64 -12.25 -9.45 -7.74
C ALA A 64 -11.86 -9.47 -6.25
N SER A 65 -12.17 -8.40 -5.52
CA SER A 65 -12.01 -8.37 -4.06
C SER A 65 -12.94 -9.41 -3.41
N GLY A 66 -12.42 -10.14 -2.42
CA GLY A 66 -13.17 -11.20 -1.75
C GLY A 66 -13.29 -12.52 -2.51
N CYS A 67 -12.71 -12.67 -3.71
CA CYS A 67 -12.80 -13.92 -4.47
C CYS A 67 -11.94 -15.08 -3.94
N GLY A 68 -11.17 -14.90 -2.85
CA GLY A 68 -10.41 -15.97 -2.21
C GLY A 68 -8.89 -15.89 -2.31
N LYS A 69 -8.30 -14.94 -3.05
CA LYS A 69 -6.83 -14.81 -3.24
C LYS A 69 -6.06 -14.78 -1.92
N THR A 70 -6.41 -13.84 -1.03
CA THR A 70 -5.78 -13.71 0.31
C THR A 70 -5.99 -14.98 1.16
N SER A 71 -7.15 -15.64 1.06
CA SER A 71 -7.37 -16.91 1.76
C SER A 71 -6.46 -18.01 1.21
N TYR A 72 -6.26 -18.05 -0.10
CA TYR A 72 -5.34 -19.00 -0.71
C TYR A 72 -3.86 -18.69 -0.37
N THR A 73 -3.44 -17.42 -0.35
CA THR A 73 -2.08 -17.06 0.10
C THR A 73 -1.84 -17.50 1.54
N ARG A 74 -2.86 -17.41 2.42
CA ARG A 74 -2.80 -17.91 3.81
C ARG A 74 -2.74 -19.42 3.90
N VAL A 75 -3.35 -20.16 2.99
CA VAL A 75 -3.17 -21.62 2.89
C VAL A 75 -1.74 -21.95 2.43
N ALA A 76 -1.28 -21.27 1.37
CA ALA A 76 0.05 -21.49 0.80
C ALA A 76 1.20 -21.26 1.80
N ASN A 77 1.06 -20.28 2.72
CA ASN A 77 2.06 -20.00 3.75
C ASN A 77 1.77 -20.67 5.10
N GLY A 78 0.74 -21.50 5.21
CA GLY A 78 0.41 -22.28 6.41
C GLY A 78 -0.28 -21.48 7.52
N LEU A 79 -0.65 -20.21 7.30
CA LEU A 79 -1.45 -19.45 8.27
C LEU A 79 -2.87 -19.98 8.39
N ILE A 80 -3.40 -20.61 7.35
CA ILE A 80 -4.57 -21.48 7.39
C ILE A 80 -4.05 -22.92 7.33
N PRO A 81 -4.43 -23.80 8.24
CA PRO A 81 -5.36 -23.62 9.38
C PRO A 81 -4.69 -23.18 10.69
N SER A 82 -3.35 -22.99 10.74
CA SER A 82 -2.60 -22.84 11.99
C SER A 82 -2.96 -21.60 12.81
N PHE A 83 -3.27 -20.49 12.16
CA PHE A 83 -3.58 -19.21 12.81
C PHE A 83 -5.01 -18.76 12.55
N PHE A 84 -5.50 -18.92 11.31
CA PHE A 84 -6.87 -18.63 10.96
C PHE A 84 -7.69 -19.91 11.01
N HIS A 85 -8.61 -19.98 11.98
CA HIS A 85 -9.41 -21.18 12.24
C HIS A 85 -10.68 -21.21 11.38
N GLY A 86 -11.15 -22.44 11.13
CA GLY A 86 -12.34 -22.69 10.32
C GLY A 86 -12.40 -24.12 9.82
N ALA A 87 -13.42 -24.42 9.03
CA ALA A 87 -13.57 -25.73 8.40
C ALA A 87 -12.64 -25.83 7.18
N PHE A 88 -11.62 -26.66 7.28
CA PHE A 88 -10.64 -26.94 6.21
C PHE A 88 -10.88 -28.33 5.63
N ALA A 89 -10.83 -28.47 4.32
CA ALA A 89 -10.90 -29.74 3.60
C ALA A 89 -9.96 -29.74 2.41
N GLY A 90 -9.58 -30.93 1.98
CA GLY A 90 -8.60 -31.14 0.89
C GLY A 90 -7.21 -31.44 1.44
N ASN A 91 -6.19 -31.37 0.59
CA ASN A 91 -4.80 -31.59 0.99
C ASN A 91 -3.89 -30.51 0.42
N GLN A 92 -3.13 -29.85 1.27
CA GLN A 92 -2.16 -28.81 0.90
C GLN A 92 -0.75 -29.23 1.29
N THR A 93 0.13 -29.26 0.31
CA THR A 93 1.56 -29.43 0.54
C THR A 93 2.31 -28.16 0.14
N THR A 94 3.12 -27.59 1.02
CA THR A 94 3.97 -26.43 0.76
C THR A 94 5.42 -26.78 1.08
N CYS A 95 6.32 -26.60 0.12
CA CYS A 95 7.73 -27.00 0.21
C CYS A 95 7.95 -28.44 0.66
N GLY A 96 7.03 -29.35 0.28
CA GLY A 96 7.06 -30.76 0.64
C GLY A 96 6.49 -31.09 2.03
N LEU A 97 5.95 -30.10 2.75
CA LEU A 97 5.34 -30.26 4.06
C LEU A 97 3.82 -30.12 3.97
N ASP A 98 3.09 -31.00 4.64
CA ASP A 98 1.64 -30.92 4.75
C ASP A 98 1.25 -29.82 5.76
N VAL A 99 0.55 -28.78 5.29
CA VAL A 99 0.24 -27.59 6.12
C VAL A 99 -0.77 -27.86 7.23
N GLU A 100 -1.58 -28.93 7.12
CA GLU A 100 -2.56 -29.27 8.16
C GLU A 100 -1.89 -29.93 9.38
N THR A 101 -0.83 -30.67 9.14
CA THR A 101 -0.19 -31.50 10.18
C THR A 101 1.16 -30.94 10.66
N VAL A 102 1.84 -30.13 9.86
CA VAL A 102 3.15 -29.59 10.21
C VAL A 102 3.02 -28.38 11.15
N PRO A 103 3.81 -28.30 12.24
CA PRO A 103 3.91 -27.09 13.03
C PRO A 103 4.43 -25.91 12.20
N ILE A 104 3.84 -24.72 12.40
CA ILE A 104 4.13 -23.52 11.59
C ILE A 104 5.62 -23.09 11.67
N ASP A 105 6.29 -23.35 12.78
CA ASP A 105 7.72 -23.07 12.98
C ASP A 105 8.63 -23.86 12.02
N ARG A 106 8.16 -25.01 11.51
CA ARG A 106 8.86 -25.79 10.50
C ARG A 106 8.67 -25.24 9.09
N LEU A 107 7.54 -24.58 8.83
CA LEU A 107 7.23 -23.98 7.53
C LEU A 107 7.86 -22.59 7.39
N THR A 108 7.88 -21.81 8.48
CA THR A 108 8.38 -20.43 8.49
C THR A 108 9.77 -20.23 7.87
N PRO A 109 10.79 -21.10 8.06
CA PRO A 109 12.08 -20.92 7.40
C PRO A 109 12.05 -21.15 5.88
N LEU A 110 11.02 -21.84 5.38
CA LEU A 110 10.88 -22.23 3.96
C LEU A 110 10.00 -21.26 3.18
N VAL A 111 9.16 -20.46 3.86
CA VAL A 111 8.18 -19.57 3.23
C VAL A 111 8.33 -18.16 3.78
N GLY A 112 8.71 -17.22 2.91
CA GLY A 112 8.68 -15.79 3.19
C GLY A 112 7.28 -15.24 2.88
N SER A 113 6.73 -14.43 3.78
CA SER A 113 5.40 -13.82 3.59
C SER A 113 5.49 -12.30 3.66
N VAL A 114 4.84 -11.62 2.70
CA VAL A 114 4.67 -10.17 2.67
C VAL A 114 3.18 -9.87 2.63
N PHE A 115 2.68 -9.20 3.68
CA PHE A 115 1.26 -8.90 3.82
C PHE A 115 0.88 -7.59 3.14
N GLN A 116 -0.40 -7.45 2.81
CA GLN A 116 -0.99 -6.28 2.16
C GLN A 116 -0.65 -4.96 2.89
N ASN A 117 -0.69 -4.96 4.20
CA ASN A 117 -0.33 -3.79 5.00
C ASN A 117 1.00 -4.02 5.72
N PRO A 118 2.13 -3.47 5.24
CA PRO A 118 3.43 -3.66 5.89
C PRO A 118 3.47 -3.11 7.33
N LYS A 119 2.61 -2.15 7.68
CA LYS A 119 2.55 -1.61 9.06
C LYS A 119 2.13 -2.67 10.09
N THR A 120 1.36 -3.68 9.69
CA THR A 120 0.94 -4.76 10.57
C THR A 120 1.96 -5.90 10.65
N GLN A 121 2.99 -5.86 9.80
CA GLN A 121 4.03 -6.87 9.72
C GLN A 121 5.24 -6.53 10.59
N TYR A 122 5.49 -5.23 10.86
CA TYR A 122 6.67 -4.79 11.60
C TYR A 122 6.52 -4.98 13.10
N PHE A 123 7.55 -5.57 13.71
CA PHE A 123 7.66 -5.78 15.15
C PHE A 123 8.65 -4.80 15.79
N ASN A 124 9.60 -4.27 15.03
CA ASN A 124 10.68 -3.42 15.51
C ASN A 124 10.55 -1.99 14.99
N ALA A 125 11.13 -1.05 15.74
CA ALA A 125 11.17 0.36 15.34
C ALA A 125 12.34 0.70 14.39
N ASN A 126 13.33 -0.18 14.30
CA ASN A 126 14.59 0.00 13.59
C ASN A 126 14.70 -1.05 12.47
N VAL A 127 15.22 -0.64 11.31
CA VAL A 127 15.37 -1.54 10.14
C VAL A 127 16.31 -2.71 10.42
N THR A 128 17.44 -2.47 11.12
CA THR A 128 18.39 -3.54 11.42
C THR A 128 17.78 -4.62 12.31
N ASP A 129 17.06 -4.17 13.35
CA ASP A 129 16.40 -5.07 14.29
C ASP A 129 15.24 -5.84 13.62
N GLU A 130 14.53 -5.19 12.71
CA GLU A 130 13.47 -5.85 11.91
C GLU A 130 14.03 -6.93 10.98
N LEU A 131 15.17 -6.68 10.35
CA LEU A 131 15.85 -7.70 9.55
C LEU A 131 16.42 -8.83 10.41
N ALA A 132 16.89 -8.55 11.64
CA ALA A 132 17.37 -9.57 12.57
C ALA A 132 16.26 -10.50 13.05
N PHE A 133 15.06 -9.96 13.27
CA PHE A 133 13.95 -10.59 13.95
C PHE A 133 13.60 -12.02 13.48
N PRO A 134 13.47 -12.33 12.17
CA PRO A 134 13.19 -13.70 11.74
C PRO A 134 14.27 -14.70 12.14
N ALA A 135 15.53 -14.29 12.09
CA ALA A 135 16.67 -15.14 12.41
C ALA A 135 16.88 -15.31 13.93
N GLU A 136 16.57 -14.28 14.71
CA GLU A 136 16.54 -14.34 16.18
C GLU A 136 15.48 -15.31 16.68
N ASN A 137 14.29 -15.30 16.09
CA ASN A 137 13.17 -16.18 16.47
C ASN A 137 13.49 -17.67 16.29
N ILE A 138 14.34 -18.02 15.33
CA ILE A 138 14.81 -19.41 15.15
C ILE A 138 16.12 -19.71 15.89
N GLY A 139 16.64 -18.75 16.67
CA GLY A 139 17.81 -18.92 17.53
C GLY A 139 19.15 -18.98 16.81
N LEU A 140 19.30 -18.28 15.67
CA LEU A 140 20.60 -18.22 14.99
C LEU A 140 21.64 -17.44 15.81
N PRO A 141 22.94 -17.81 15.72
CA PRO A 141 24.01 -17.04 16.34
C PRO A 141 24.09 -15.61 15.77
N ALA A 142 24.45 -14.63 16.62
CA ALA A 142 24.53 -13.22 16.24
C ALA A 142 25.45 -12.96 15.03
N GLU A 143 26.54 -13.72 14.89
CA GLU A 143 27.46 -13.64 13.75
C GLU A 143 26.75 -14.03 12.44
N ASP A 144 25.95 -15.08 12.44
CA ASP A 144 25.17 -15.53 11.29
C ASP A 144 24.07 -14.53 10.94
N ILE A 145 23.42 -13.95 11.95
CA ILE A 145 22.41 -12.90 11.77
C ILE A 145 23.04 -11.68 11.08
N ASN A 146 24.17 -11.17 11.58
CA ASN A 146 24.85 -10.01 11.00
C ASN A 146 25.30 -10.27 9.56
N ARG A 147 25.83 -11.47 9.28
CA ARG A 147 26.21 -11.87 7.92
C ARG A 147 25.01 -11.86 6.98
N ARG A 148 23.86 -12.39 7.41
CA ARG A 148 22.61 -12.40 6.63
C ARG A 148 22.06 -10.99 6.40
N ILE A 149 22.06 -10.12 7.42
CA ILE A 149 21.65 -8.72 7.29
C ILE A 149 22.50 -8.02 6.22
N THR A 150 23.82 -8.19 6.26
CA THR A 150 24.73 -7.60 5.27
C THR A 150 24.41 -8.11 3.86
N ALA A 151 24.27 -9.43 3.69
CA ALA A 151 23.97 -10.03 2.39
C ALA A 151 22.63 -9.59 1.82
N VAL A 152 21.57 -9.54 2.65
CA VAL A 152 20.23 -9.09 2.23
C VAL A 152 20.22 -7.58 1.95
N ALA A 153 20.95 -6.78 2.75
CA ALA A 153 21.07 -5.35 2.53
C ALA A 153 21.78 -5.01 1.21
N GLU A 154 22.83 -5.75 0.87
CA GLU A 154 23.52 -5.65 -0.42
C GLU A 154 22.63 -6.12 -1.57
N ARG A 155 22.00 -7.29 -1.41
CA ARG A 155 21.10 -7.89 -2.41
C ARG A 155 20.01 -6.93 -2.89
N PHE A 156 19.35 -6.24 -1.96
CA PHE A 156 18.24 -5.34 -2.28
C PHE A 156 18.60 -3.85 -2.24
N GLY A 157 19.88 -3.49 -2.12
CA GLY A 157 20.35 -2.11 -2.13
C GLY A 157 19.79 -1.25 -0.99
N ILE A 158 19.53 -1.87 0.19
CA ILE A 158 18.93 -1.21 1.36
C ILE A 158 19.93 -0.85 2.45
N GLY A 159 21.24 -1.00 2.20
CA GLY A 159 22.30 -0.72 3.18
C GLY A 159 22.23 0.68 3.79
N HIS A 160 21.81 1.68 2.99
CA HIS A 160 21.63 3.08 3.43
C HIS A 160 20.43 3.29 4.37
N LEU A 161 19.54 2.27 4.51
CA LEU A 161 18.39 2.29 5.40
C LEU A 161 18.66 1.60 6.74
N LEU A 162 19.74 0.81 6.85
CA LEU A 162 20.13 0.20 8.12
C LEU A 162 20.25 1.29 9.21
N HIS A 163 19.92 0.94 10.43
CA HIS A 163 19.90 1.84 11.61
C HIS A 163 18.89 3.00 11.54
N ARG A 164 18.08 3.10 10.47
CA ARG A 164 16.98 4.08 10.42
C ARG A 164 15.73 3.57 11.14
N SER A 165 14.97 4.51 11.68
CA SER A 165 13.63 4.18 12.19
C SER A 165 12.68 3.88 11.04
N ILE A 166 11.97 2.74 11.13
CA ILE A 166 10.95 2.31 10.16
C ILE A 166 9.83 3.36 10.02
N PHE A 167 9.51 4.07 11.11
CA PHE A 167 8.45 5.09 11.10
C PHE A 167 8.77 6.27 10.17
N HIS A 168 10.06 6.56 9.93
CA HIS A 168 10.51 7.63 9.07
C HIS A 168 10.73 7.21 7.61
N LEU A 169 10.48 5.95 7.27
CA LEU A 169 10.61 5.45 5.90
C LEU A 169 9.37 5.79 5.06
N SER A 170 9.59 6.00 3.75
CA SER A 170 8.50 6.09 2.77
C SER A 170 7.77 4.75 2.62
N GLY A 171 6.57 4.76 2.01
CA GLY A 171 5.80 3.54 1.75
C GLY A 171 6.60 2.51 0.94
N GLY A 172 7.27 2.94 -0.13
CA GLY A 172 8.11 2.07 -0.94
C GLY A 172 9.31 1.51 -0.18
N GLN A 173 10.00 2.34 0.62
CA GLN A 173 11.09 1.88 1.48
C GLN A 173 10.60 0.83 2.50
N LYS A 174 9.45 1.07 3.12
CA LYS A 174 8.82 0.09 4.00
C LYS A 174 8.60 -1.23 3.27
N GLN A 175 7.98 -1.21 2.11
CA GLN A 175 7.69 -2.42 1.36
C GLN A 175 8.99 -3.19 1.00
N ARG A 176 10.07 -2.48 0.62
CA ARG A 176 11.40 -3.08 0.37
C ARG A 176 11.94 -3.79 1.63
N ILE A 177 11.80 -3.17 2.81
CA ILE A 177 12.22 -3.79 4.07
C ILE A 177 11.36 -5.02 4.39
N ALA A 178 10.05 -4.99 4.14
CA ALA A 178 9.18 -6.14 4.36
C ALA A 178 9.59 -7.35 3.50
N VAL A 179 9.88 -7.13 2.20
CA VAL A 179 10.41 -8.19 1.31
C VAL A 179 11.79 -8.66 1.78
N ALA A 180 12.68 -7.76 2.16
CA ALA A 180 14.00 -8.10 2.66
C ALA A 180 13.91 -8.97 3.93
N ALA A 181 13.06 -8.60 4.90
CA ALA A 181 12.82 -9.36 6.12
C ALA A 181 12.24 -10.76 5.81
N ALA A 182 11.27 -10.84 4.88
CA ALA A 182 10.68 -12.11 4.46
C ALA A 182 11.72 -13.08 3.82
N THR A 183 12.82 -12.56 3.28
CA THR A 183 13.87 -13.35 2.63
C THR A 183 15.07 -13.66 3.53
N MET A 184 15.10 -13.16 4.78
CA MET A 184 16.23 -13.30 5.71
C MET A 184 16.62 -14.76 5.99
N LEU A 185 15.66 -15.67 5.99
CA LEU A 185 15.90 -17.09 6.28
C LEU A 185 16.31 -17.90 5.04
N GLY A 186 16.30 -17.28 3.83
CA GLY A 186 16.56 -17.96 2.57
C GLY A 186 15.42 -18.92 2.18
N PRO A 187 14.16 -18.43 2.11
CA PRO A 187 13.01 -19.27 1.81
C PRO A 187 13.09 -19.87 0.41
N ARG A 188 12.31 -20.93 0.16
CA ARG A 188 12.10 -21.52 -1.18
C ARG A 188 10.89 -20.92 -1.88
N LEU A 189 9.94 -20.42 -1.09
CA LEU A 189 8.70 -19.81 -1.55
C LEU A 189 8.57 -18.41 -0.94
N VAL A 190 8.19 -17.44 -1.75
CA VAL A 190 7.80 -16.10 -1.28
C VAL A 190 6.35 -15.86 -1.69
N VAL A 191 5.50 -15.54 -0.72
CA VAL A 191 4.09 -15.22 -0.91
C VAL A 191 3.87 -13.74 -0.64
N LEU A 192 3.35 -13.00 -1.63
CA LEU A 192 3.07 -11.57 -1.51
C LEU A 192 1.57 -11.33 -1.72
N ASP A 193 0.96 -10.63 -0.77
CA ASP A 193 -0.46 -10.25 -0.83
C ASP A 193 -0.56 -8.75 -1.07
N GLU A 194 -0.99 -8.35 -2.26
CA GLU A 194 -1.13 -6.97 -2.75
C GLU A 194 0.07 -6.05 -2.43
N PRO A 195 1.29 -6.43 -2.83
CA PRO A 195 2.51 -5.72 -2.42
C PRO A 195 2.60 -4.29 -2.96
N THR A 196 1.78 -3.90 -3.94
CA THR A 196 1.87 -2.58 -4.60
C THR A 196 0.72 -1.64 -4.27
N SER A 197 -0.19 -2.00 -3.37
CA SER A 197 -1.45 -1.27 -3.12
C SER A 197 -1.27 0.22 -2.79
N ASN A 198 -0.16 0.62 -2.14
CA ASN A 198 0.11 1.99 -1.70
C ASN A 198 1.39 2.58 -2.30
N LEU A 199 1.87 2.04 -3.42
CA LEU A 199 3.13 2.41 -4.02
C LEU A 199 2.96 3.37 -5.21
N ASP A 200 3.87 4.31 -5.36
CA ASP A 200 4.02 5.12 -6.57
C ASP A 200 4.77 4.34 -7.67
N ALA A 201 4.84 4.90 -8.86
CA ALA A 201 5.44 4.24 -10.02
C ALA A 201 6.92 3.85 -9.80
N ASN A 202 7.69 4.67 -9.08
CA ASN A 202 9.09 4.36 -8.78
C ASN A 202 9.21 3.20 -7.80
N ALA A 203 8.40 3.20 -6.75
CA ALA A 203 8.38 2.12 -5.77
C ALA A 203 7.85 0.79 -6.36
N ILE A 204 6.92 0.86 -7.34
CA ILE A 204 6.48 -0.31 -8.10
C ILE A 204 7.62 -0.85 -8.97
N ALA A 205 8.41 0.03 -9.63
CA ALA A 205 9.56 -0.39 -10.42
C ALA A 205 10.64 -1.04 -9.53
N ASP A 206 10.91 -0.48 -8.35
CA ASP A 206 11.81 -1.10 -7.37
C ASP A 206 11.31 -2.49 -6.92
N MET A 207 10.01 -2.62 -6.64
CA MET A 207 9.38 -3.89 -6.26
C MET A 207 9.51 -4.92 -7.38
N ARG A 208 9.25 -4.51 -8.62
CA ARG A 208 9.42 -5.35 -9.81
C ARG A 208 10.85 -5.89 -9.90
N ALA A 209 11.85 -5.02 -9.78
CA ALA A 209 13.26 -5.41 -9.82
C ALA A 209 13.63 -6.42 -8.72
N MET A 210 13.07 -6.26 -7.50
CA MET A 210 13.28 -7.24 -6.42
C MET A 210 12.67 -8.60 -6.74
N ILE A 211 11.49 -8.63 -7.37
CA ILE A 211 10.83 -9.89 -7.76
C ILE A 211 11.57 -10.55 -8.91
N GLU A 212 11.98 -9.80 -9.92
CA GLU A 212 12.82 -10.30 -11.02
C GLU A 212 14.10 -10.94 -10.47
N GLN A 213 14.80 -10.26 -9.56
CA GLN A 213 16.00 -10.78 -8.92
C GLN A 213 15.72 -12.08 -8.14
N MET A 214 14.65 -12.14 -7.34
CA MET A 214 14.28 -13.36 -6.60
C MET A 214 13.96 -14.51 -7.56
N LYS A 215 13.29 -14.23 -8.68
CA LYS A 215 12.98 -15.21 -9.72
C LYS A 215 14.24 -15.75 -10.40
N ASP A 216 15.18 -14.86 -10.77
CA ASP A 216 16.47 -15.23 -11.37
C ASP A 216 17.32 -16.10 -10.43
N GLU A 217 17.16 -15.95 -9.13
CA GLU A 217 17.78 -16.80 -8.10
C GLU A 217 17.04 -18.14 -7.90
N GLY A 218 15.95 -18.38 -8.62
CA GLY A 218 15.19 -19.63 -8.60
C GLY A 218 14.19 -19.77 -7.47
N LEU A 219 13.78 -18.67 -6.82
CA LEU A 219 12.73 -18.69 -5.83
C LEU A 219 11.36 -18.89 -6.50
N THR A 220 10.52 -19.69 -5.86
CA THR A 220 9.10 -19.78 -6.24
C THR A 220 8.37 -18.58 -5.67
N ILE A 221 7.53 -17.92 -6.45
CA ILE A 221 6.87 -16.68 -6.05
C ILE A 221 5.37 -16.77 -6.33
N VAL A 222 4.56 -16.45 -5.32
CA VAL A 222 3.10 -16.35 -5.45
C VAL A 222 2.69 -14.93 -5.09
N ILE A 223 2.04 -14.24 -6.01
CA ILE A 223 1.62 -12.85 -5.85
C ILE A 223 0.11 -12.76 -6.01
N ALA A 224 -0.62 -12.36 -4.97
CA ALA A 224 -2.00 -11.93 -5.11
C ALA A 224 -2.02 -10.44 -5.44
N GLU A 225 -2.65 -10.05 -6.56
CA GLU A 225 -2.57 -8.66 -7.01
C GLU A 225 -3.83 -8.25 -7.82
N HIS A 226 -4.18 -6.96 -7.71
CA HIS A 226 -5.23 -6.33 -8.53
C HIS A 226 -4.64 -5.56 -9.71
N ARG A 227 -3.53 -4.85 -9.52
CA ARG A 227 -2.84 -4.07 -10.55
C ARG A 227 -1.87 -4.96 -11.31
N LEU A 228 -2.29 -5.51 -12.45
CA LEU A 228 -1.54 -6.56 -13.14
C LEU A 228 -0.44 -6.05 -14.08
N ALA A 229 -0.59 -4.83 -14.59
CA ALA A 229 0.28 -4.30 -15.66
C ALA A 229 1.78 -4.28 -15.31
N TRP A 230 2.17 -4.13 -14.05
CA TRP A 230 3.57 -4.08 -13.63
C TRP A 230 4.23 -5.47 -13.61
N LEU A 231 3.43 -6.54 -13.63
CA LEU A 231 3.90 -7.94 -13.64
C LEU A 231 4.11 -8.49 -15.04
N ASN A 232 3.80 -7.71 -16.09
CA ASN A 232 4.02 -8.13 -17.47
C ASN A 232 5.49 -8.42 -17.73
N GLY A 233 5.80 -9.65 -18.19
CA GLY A 233 7.14 -10.15 -18.42
C GLY A 233 7.89 -10.61 -17.15
N VAL A 234 7.23 -10.61 -15.98
CA VAL A 234 7.75 -11.15 -14.71
C VAL A 234 7.06 -12.45 -14.37
N ALA A 235 5.71 -12.45 -14.39
CA ALA A 235 4.91 -13.63 -14.11
C ALA A 235 5.06 -14.68 -15.22
N ASP A 236 5.07 -15.93 -14.83
CA ASP A 236 5.02 -17.08 -15.75
C ASP A 236 3.59 -17.50 -16.03
N ARG A 237 2.70 -17.33 -15.01
CA ARG A 237 1.32 -17.80 -15.07
C ARG A 237 0.36 -16.90 -14.29
N TYR A 238 -0.86 -16.79 -14.76
CA TYR A 238 -1.94 -16.02 -14.14
C TYR A 238 -3.12 -16.93 -13.81
N VAL A 239 -3.47 -17.00 -12.53
CA VAL A 239 -4.55 -17.83 -12.00
C VAL A 239 -5.71 -16.94 -11.58
N VAL A 240 -6.84 -17.05 -12.28
CA VAL A 240 -8.02 -16.20 -12.05
C VAL A 240 -8.96 -16.86 -11.05
N PHE A 241 -9.22 -16.14 -9.95
CA PHE A 241 -10.15 -16.52 -8.90
C PHE A 241 -11.48 -15.81 -9.07
N ASP A 242 -12.57 -16.54 -8.86
CA ASP A 242 -13.92 -15.99 -8.74
C ASP A 242 -14.76 -16.83 -7.78
N GLY A 243 -15.48 -16.19 -6.83
CA GLY A 243 -16.38 -16.83 -5.87
C GLY A 243 -15.75 -17.98 -5.06
N GLY A 244 -14.46 -17.91 -4.78
CA GLY A 244 -13.71 -18.94 -4.07
C GLY A 244 -13.16 -20.07 -4.94
N HIS A 245 -13.38 -20.05 -6.25
CA HIS A 245 -12.90 -21.04 -7.21
C HIS A 245 -11.76 -20.49 -8.08
N ILE A 246 -10.92 -21.38 -8.61
CA ILE A 246 -10.09 -21.09 -9.79
C ILE A 246 -10.98 -21.28 -11.01
N VAL A 247 -11.21 -20.22 -11.77
CA VAL A 247 -12.05 -20.25 -12.97
C VAL A 247 -11.23 -20.33 -14.24
N GLN A 248 -9.99 -19.84 -14.22
CA GLN A 248 -9.05 -19.90 -15.34
C GLN A 248 -7.62 -19.98 -14.83
N ASP A 249 -6.77 -20.61 -15.59
CA ASP A 249 -5.33 -20.74 -15.34
C ASP A 249 -4.61 -20.58 -16.70
N TYR A 250 -3.91 -19.46 -16.86
CA TYR A 250 -3.31 -19.03 -18.12
C TYR A 250 -1.80 -18.97 -18.01
N GLU A 251 -1.11 -19.47 -19.04
CA GLU A 251 0.28 -19.10 -19.27
C GLU A 251 0.39 -17.59 -19.56
N ALA A 252 1.54 -16.98 -19.21
CA ALA A 252 1.69 -15.53 -19.31
C ALA A 252 1.41 -14.96 -20.70
N ASP A 253 1.94 -15.59 -21.75
CA ASP A 253 1.75 -15.13 -23.14
C ASP A 253 0.28 -15.18 -23.56
N GLU A 254 -0.43 -16.23 -23.16
CA GLU A 254 -1.87 -16.38 -23.42
C GLU A 254 -2.66 -15.28 -22.71
N PHE A 255 -2.39 -15.07 -21.42
CA PHE A 255 -3.07 -14.04 -20.62
C PHE A 255 -2.84 -12.63 -21.16
N LEU A 256 -1.60 -12.30 -21.50
CA LEU A 256 -1.23 -11.00 -22.03
C LEU A 256 -1.77 -10.75 -23.46
N SER A 257 -2.17 -11.80 -24.19
CA SER A 257 -2.81 -11.69 -25.50
C SER A 257 -4.32 -11.41 -25.43
N LEU A 258 -4.93 -11.48 -24.23
CA LEU A 258 -6.36 -11.24 -24.05
C LEU A 258 -6.75 -9.81 -24.46
N SER A 259 -7.89 -9.68 -25.12
CA SER A 259 -8.43 -8.36 -25.46
C SER A 259 -8.79 -7.58 -24.18
N PRO A 260 -8.70 -6.24 -24.18
CA PRO A 260 -9.14 -5.41 -23.04
C PRO A 260 -10.58 -5.71 -22.60
N GLY A 261 -11.46 -6.07 -23.54
CA GLY A 261 -12.85 -6.45 -23.24
C GLY A 261 -12.95 -7.76 -22.46
N CYS A 262 -12.14 -8.77 -22.81
CA CYS A 262 -12.09 -10.03 -22.04
C CYS A 262 -11.55 -9.82 -20.63
N VAL A 263 -10.49 -9.04 -20.48
CA VAL A 263 -9.90 -8.68 -19.18
C VAL A 263 -10.93 -7.96 -18.31
N ALA A 264 -11.65 -6.99 -18.90
CA ALA A 264 -12.70 -6.25 -18.22
C ALA A 264 -13.89 -7.14 -17.80
N ALA A 265 -14.30 -8.10 -18.66
CA ALA A 265 -15.38 -9.04 -18.37
C ALA A 265 -15.06 -9.98 -17.19
N MET A 266 -13.77 -10.25 -16.94
CA MET A 266 -13.30 -10.99 -15.76
C MET A 266 -13.18 -10.09 -14.51
N GLY A 267 -13.57 -8.81 -14.57
CA GLY A 267 -13.45 -7.88 -13.45
C GLY A 267 -12.01 -7.47 -13.13
N LEU A 268 -11.07 -7.69 -14.05
CA LEU A 268 -9.65 -7.42 -13.85
C LEU A 268 -9.28 -6.00 -14.28
N ARG A 269 -8.23 -5.45 -13.65
CA ARG A 269 -7.60 -4.18 -14.01
C ARG A 269 -6.83 -4.33 -15.34
N ALA A 270 -6.57 -3.20 -15.99
CA ALA A 270 -5.92 -3.17 -17.29
C ALA A 270 -4.52 -3.80 -17.27
N LEU A 271 -4.20 -4.57 -18.31
CA LEU A 271 -2.87 -5.16 -18.53
C LEU A 271 -1.93 -4.19 -19.25
N ASP A 272 -2.48 -3.26 -20.05
CA ASP A 272 -1.72 -2.21 -20.74
C ASP A 272 -2.19 -0.82 -20.26
N LEU A 273 -1.27 -0.06 -19.66
CA LEU A 273 -1.53 1.30 -19.17
C LEU A 273 -1.19 2.38 -20.19
N GLN A 274 -0.64 2.06 -21.37
CA GLN A 274 -0.27 3.07 -22.37
C GLN A 274 -1.44 3.92 -22.88
N PRO A 275 -2.64 3.37 -23.15
CA PRO A 275 -3.80 4.18 -23.52
C PRO A 275 -4.18 5.21 -22.46
N TYR A 276 -4.12 4.80 -21.17
CA TYR A 276 -4.43 5.66 -20.03
C TYR A 276 -3.40 6.78 -19.87
N ARG A 277 -2.11 6.46 -19.99
CA ARG A 277 -1.00 7.45 -19.96
C ARG A 277 -1.11 8.51 -21.04
N ARG A 278 -1.47 8.09 -22.27
CA ARG A 278 -1.71 9.05 -23.37
C ARG A 278 -2.87 9.99 -23.05
N ARG A 279 -3.95 9.47 -22.48
CA ARG A 279 -5.11 10.30 -22.08
C ARG A 279 -4.75 11.24 -20.93
N ILE A 280 -4.03 10.78 -19.91
CA ILE A 280 -3.52 11.61 -18.80
C ILE A 280 -2.66 12.76 -19.34
N ALA A 281 -1.75 12.49 -20.28
CA ALA A 281 -0.92 13.52 -20.91
C ALA A 281 -1.77 14.55 -21.66
N ALA A 282 -2.80 14.12 -22.37
CA ALA A 282 -3.75 15.03 -23.04
C ALA A 282 -4.52 15.89 -22.04
N LEU A 283 -5.01 15.30 -20.93
CA LEU A 283 -5.75 16.04 -19.88
C LEU A 283 -4.84 17.03 -19.12
N ALA A 284 -3.55 16.71 -18.98
CA ALA A 284 -2.58 17.59 -18.34
C ALA A 284 -2.18 18.78 -19.25
N SER A 285 -2.24 18.59 -20.58
CA SER A 285 -1.90 19.61 -21.58
C SER A 285 -3.09 20.47 -22.01
N SER A 286 -4.31 20.11 -21.60
CA SER A 286 -5.50 20.88 -21.94
C SER A 286 -5.41 22.29 -21.34
N PRO A 287 -5.53 23.37 -22.16
CA PRO A 287 -5.61 24.70 -21.61
C PRO A 287 -6.78 24.77 -20.63
N ALA A 288 -6.59 25.47 -19.53
CA ALA A 288 -7.68 25.69 -18.57
C ALA A 288 -8.89 26.22 -19.35
N ALA A 289 -9.97 25.41 -19.42
CA ALA A 289 -11.17 25.79 -20.14
C ALA A 289 -11.61 27.20 -19.72
N ASP A 290 -11.98 28.00 -20.68
CA ASP A 290 -12.39 29.38 -20.67
C ASP A 290 -12.29 30.18 -19.36
N GLU A 291 -11.60 31.33 -19.42
CA GLU A 291 -11.48 32.31 -18.33
C GLU A 291 -12.84 32.79 -17.78
N CYS A 292 -13.93 32.42 -18.43
CA CYS A 292 -15.28 32.92 -18.14
C CYS A 292 -15.97 32.22 -16.96
N THR A 293 -15.51 31.04 -16.53
CA THR A 293 -16.10 30.34 -15.38
C THR A 293 -15.27 30.64 -14.12
N SER A 294 -15.91 31.29 -13.13
CA SER A 294 -15.24 31.61 -11.85
C SER A 294 -14.80 30.35 -11.12
N ALA A 295 -13.52 30.28 -10.71
CA ALA A 295 -13.02 29.21 -9.89
C ALA A 295 -13.64 29.30 -8.49
N LEU A 296 -14.06 28.15 -7.94
CA LEU A 296 -14.44 28.02 -6.53
C LEU A 296 -13.24 28.31 -5.63
N LEU A 297 -12.09 27.69 -5.94
CA LEU A 297 -10.84 27.88 -5.22
C LEU A 297 -9.69 28.13 -6.20
N GLY A 298 -8.89 29.14 -5.93
CA GLY A 298 -7.69 29.49 -6.70
C GLY A 298 -6.46 29.62 -5.80
N THR A 299 -5.27 29.34 -6.35
CA THR A 299 -4.00 29.56 -5.66
C THR A 299 -3.16 30.59 -6.42
N HIS A 300 -2.41 31.44 -5.72
CA HIS A 300 -1.54 32.44 -6.32
C HIS A 300 -0.18 32.47 -5.63
N ASN A 301 0.88 32.18 -6.38
CA ASN A 301 2.27 32.14 -5.90
C ASN A 301 2.41 31.32 -4.62
N LEU A 302 1.67 30.21 -4.54
CA LEU A 302 1.55 29.41 -3.33
C LEU A 302 2.86 28.62 -3.08
N THR A 303 3.41 28.75 -1.86
CA THR A 303 4.46 27.86 -1.37
C THR A 303 3.93 27.09 -0.18
N ILE A 304 3.96 25.77 -0.28
CA ILE A 304 3.55 24.84 0.77
C ILE A 304 4.75 24.30 1.53
N GLY A 305 4.56 23.79 2.73
CA GLY A 305 5.60 23.10 3.49
C GLY A 305 5.56 23.34 4.97
N TYR A 306 6.63 22.93 5.62
CA TYR A 306 6.83 23.07 7.07
C TYR A 306 8.05 23.93 7.35
N LYS A 307 7.91 24.92 8.24
CA LYS A 307 9.02 25.79 8.66
C LYS A 307 9.91 25.04 9.67
N GLY A 308 11.21 24.96 9.40
CA GLY A 308 12.19 24.33 10.31
C GLY A 308 13.52 24.11 9.61
N LYS A 309 14.55 23.70 10.36
CA LYS A 309 15.93 23.54 9.88
C LYS A 309 16.04 22.47 8.79
N ASP A 310 15.12 21.46 8.80
CA ASP A 310 14.99 20.40 7.81
C ASP A 310 13.58 20.41 7.16
N GLY A 311 12.96 21.60 7.11
CA GLY A 311 11.59 21.77 6.63
C GLY A 311 11.48 21.63 5.11
N PHE A 312 10.59 20.74 4.66
CA PHE A 312 10.20 20.63 3.26
C PHE A 312 9.44 21.92 2.84
N THR A 313 9.83 22.51 1.75
CA THR A 313 9.09 23.59 1.09
C THR A 313 9.02 23.38 -0.42
N ARG A 314 7.88 23.72 -1.04
CA ARG A 314 7.66 23.62 -2.47
C ARG A 314 6.77 24.75 -2.98
N ALA A 315 7.21 25.39 -4.07
CA ALA A 315 6.36 26.28 -4.84
C ALA A 315 5.36 25.45 -5.67
N ILE A 316 4.11 25.89 -5.68
CA ILE A 316 3.02 25.24 -6.39
C ILE A 316 2.61 26.16 -7.54
N PRO A 317 2.40 25.64 -8.76
CA PRO A 317 1.86 26.44 -9.85
C PRO A 317 0.47 26.99 -9.45
N ASP A 318 0.05 28.07 -10.09
CA ASP A 318 -1.29 28.62 -9.86
C ASP A 318 -2.34 27.60 -10.32
N LEU A 319 -3.14 27.15 -9.36
CA LEU A 319 -4.19 26.15 -9.56
C LEU A 319 -5.57 26.80 -9.47
N ARG A 320 -6.51 26.25 -10.19
CA ARG A 320 -7.93 26.64 -10.13
C ARG A 320 -8.79 25.40 -10.05
N PHE A 321 -9.70 25.36 -9.11
CA PHE A 321 -10.67 24.28 -8.91
C PHE A 321 -12.06 24.84 -9.14
N ARG A 322 -12.84 24.19 -10.01
CA ARG A 322 -14.18 24.66 -10.43
C ARG A 322 -15.26 23.74 -9.90
N ALA A 323 -16.41 24.31 -9.62
CA ALA A 323 -17.62 23.53 -9.33
C ALA A 323 -17.98 22.65 -10.53
N GLY A 324 -18.32 21.39 -10.28
CA GLY A 324 -18.65 20.42 -11.31
C GLY A 324 -17.45 19.78 -12.03
N GLU A 325 -16.20 20.09 -11.63
CA GLU A 325 -14.98 19.58 -12.24
C GLU A 325 -14.30 18.55 -11.31
N ILE A 326 -13.81 17.45 -11.88
CA ILE A 326 -12.95 16.47 -11.21
C ILE A 326 -11.51 16.73 -11.65
N THR A 327 -10.69 17.25 -10.74
CA THR A 327 -9.26 17.48 -10.96
C THR A 327 -8.46 16.33 -10.36
N GLY A 328 -7.65 15.62 -11.16
CA GLY A 328 -6.67 14.64 -10.68
C GLY A 328 -5.34 15.32 -10.32
N LEU A 329 -4.81 15.01 -9.14
CA LEU A 329 -3.50 15.46 -8.67
C LEU A 329 -2.54 14.27 -8.64
N MET A 330 -1.60 14.24 -9.56
CA MET A 330 -0.60 13.18 -9.70
C MET A 330 0.80 13.67 -9.32
N GLY A 331 1.72 12.76 -9.09
CA GLY A 331 3.12 13.06 -8.78
C GLY A 331 3.71 12.04 -7.81
N ASN A 332 5.02 11.89 -7.75
CA ASN A 332 5.73 10.91 -6.93
C ASN A 332 5.45 11.08 -5.43
N ASN A 333 5.69 10.04 -4.65
CA ASN A 333 5.60 10.12 -3.19
C ASN A 333 6.63 11.12 -2.65
N GLY A 334 6.23 11.88 -1.63
CA GLY A 334 7.08 12.93 -1.07
C GLY A 334 7.09 14.25 -1.85
N CYS A 335 6.46 14.35 -3.03
CA CYS A 335 6.41 15.62 -3.79
C CYS A 335 5.51 16.69 -3.18
N GLY A 336 4.82 16.41 -2.06
CA GLY A 336 4.03 17.39 -1.33
C GLY A 336 2.51 17.35 -1.60
N LYS A 337 1.96 16.31 -2.26
CA LYS A 337 0.51 16.18 -2.52
C LYS A 337 -0.32 16.32 -1.24
N THR A 338 -0.03 15.51 -0.22
CA THR A 338 -0.73 15.56 1.07
C THR A 338 -0.56 16.90 1.78
N THR A 339 0.63 17.55 1.67
CA THR A 339 0.84 18.90 2.21
C THR A 339 -0.01 19.92 1.48
N LEU A 340 -0.11 19.82 0.15
CA LEU A 340 -0.96 20.69 -0.65
C LEU A 340 -2.43 20.54 -0.26
N VAL A 341 -2.98 19.33 -0.23
CA VAL A 341 -4.40 19.14 0.10
C VAL A 341 -4.74 19.60 1.51
N ARG A 342 -3.85 19.39 2.49
CA ARG A 342 -4.01 19.95 3.85
C ARG A 342 -3.95 21.47 3.87
N THR A 343 -3.18 22.09 2.98
CA THR A 343 -3.10 23.55 2.85
C THR A 343 -4.38 24.10 2.21
N LEU A 344 -4.89 23.44 1.15
CA LEU A 344 -6.13 23.82 0.47
C LEU A 344 -7.37 23.69 1.37
N THR A 345 -7.36 22.76 2.33
CA THR A 345 -8.43 22.60 3.33
C THR A 345 -8.23 23.44 4.61
N GLY A 346 -7.17 24.26 4.65
CA GLY A 346 -6.90 25.15 5.79
C GLY A 346 -6.36 24.46 7.05
N LEU A 347 -6.04 23.16 6.99
CA LEU A 347 -5.43 22.39 8.08
C LEU A 347 -3.98 22.79 8.32
N ILE A 348 -3.27 23.26 7.29
CA ILE A 348 -1.91 23.79 7.36
C ILE A 348 -1.90 25.16 6.70
N LYS A 349 -1.17 26.11 7.30
CA LYS A 349 -0.97 27.44 6.71
C LYS A 349 0.08 27.37 5.60
N PRO A 350 -0.11 28.07 4.48
CA PRO A 350 0.94 28.20 3.47
C PRO A 350 2.19 28.88 4.03
N VAL A 351 3.35 28.55 3.46
CA VAL A 351 4.62 29.23 3.77
C VAL A 351 4.61 30.64 3.20
N SER A 352 4.12 30.79 1.96
CA SER A 352 3.90 32.08 1.28
C SER A 352 2.81 31.92 0.22
N GLY A 353 2.43 33.05 -0.41
CA GLY A 353 1.34 33.10 -1.38
C GLY A 353 -0.03 33.21 -0.73
N ARG A 354 -1.09 33.04 -1.54
CA ARG A 354 -2.47 33.12 -1.07
C ARG A 354 -3.37 32.11 -1.74
N ILE A 355 -4.46 31.79 -1.05
CA ILE A 355 -5.56 30.97 -1.57
C ILE A 355 -6.81 31.85 -1.59
N GLU A 356 -7.57 31.76 -2.68
CA GLU A 356 -8.80 32.52 -2.86
C GLU A 356 -10.00 31.57 -2.94
N LEU A 357 -11.10 31.94 -2.30
CA LEU A 357 -12.42 31.32 -2.44
C LEU A 357 -13.33 32.29 -3.20
N ASN A 358 -13.90 31.88 -4.32
CA ASN A 358 -14.75 32.71 -5.17
C ASN A 358 -14.11 34.08 -5.51
N GLY A 359 -12.78 34.07 -5.76
CA GLY A 359 -12.00 35.27 -6.09
C GLY A 359 -11.65 36.18 -4.90
N VAL A 360 -11.96 35.76 -3.66
CA VAL A 360 -11.66 36.54 -2.45
C VAL A 360 -10.58 35.80 -1.61
N PRO A 361 -9.53 36.51 -1.14
CA PRO A 361 -8.51 35.89 -0.30
C PRO A 361 -9.13 35.22 0.93
N ALA A 362 -8.87 33.91 1.10
CA ALA A 362 -9.46 33.08 2.12
C ALA A 362 -8.52 32.89 3.31
N LYS A 363 -9.10 32.91 4.53
CA LYS A 363 -8.40 32.51 5.76
C LYS A 363 -8.53 31.00 5.97
N PRO A 364 -7.65 30.37 6.78
CA PRO A 364 -7.74 28.94 7.06
C PRO A 364 -9.13 28.46 7.50
N ARG A 365 -9.86 29.25 8.29
CA ARG A 365 -11.24 28.92 8.73
C ARG A 365 -12.23 28.89 7.58
N ASP A 366 -12.07 29.76 6.58
CA ASP A 366 -12.95 29.81 5.41
C ASP A 366 -12.71 28.57 4.54
N LEU A 367 -11.43 28.18 4.38
CA LEU A 367 -11.04 26.95 3.68
C LEU A 367 -11.56 25.68 4.38
N THR A 368 -11.48 25.61 5.71
CA THR A 368 -12.03 24.48 6.49
C THR A 368 -13.55 24.40 6.40
N ARG A 369 -14.24 25.54 6.26
CA ARG A 369 -15.70 25.53 6.03
C ARG A 369 -16.05 25.05 4.63
N ALA A 370 -15.31 25.45 3.60
CA ALA A 370 -15.60 25.13 2.20
C ALA A 370 -15.11 23.73 1.81
N GLY A 371 -14.00 23.25 2.41
CA GLY A 371 -13.32 22.02 2.02
C GLY A 371 -13.51 20.87 3.01
N PHE A 372 -13.46 19.64 2.47
CA PHE A 372 -13.38 18.39 3.24
C PHE A 372 -12.32 17.48 2.64
N LEU A 373 -11.48 16.90 3.48
CA LEU A 373 -10.45 15.94 3.07
C LEU A 373 -10.85 14.54 3.52
N ILE A 374 -11.07 13.65 2.57
CA ILE A 374 -11.22 12.21 2.81
C ILE A 374 -9.83 11.59 2.75
N MET A 375 -9.37 11.10 3.89
CA MET A 375 -8.02 10.54 4.04
C MET A 375 -7.90 9.17 3.38
N GLN A 376 -6.71 8.81 2.96
CA GLN A 376 -6.37 7.48 2.44
C GLN A 376 -6.81 6.36 3.39
N ASP A 377 -6.55 6.51 4.68
CA ASP A 377 -7.04 5.60 5.72
C ASP A 377 -8.19 6.28 6.47
N VAL A 378 -9.40 6.00 6.04
CA VAL A 378 -10.64 6.56 6.60
C VAL A 378 -10.89 6.16 8.05
N ASN A 379 -10.20 5.11 8.57
CA ASN A 379 -10.32 4.72 9.97
C ASN A 379 -9.87 5.82 10.95
N TYR A 380 -9.03 6.75 10.50
CA TYR A 380 -8.63 7.92 11.31
C TYR A 380 -9.65 9.07 11.30
N GLN A 381 -10.76 8.94 10.57
CA GLN A 381 -11.77 9.98 10.43
C GLN A 381 -13.14 9.60 11.00
N LEU A 382 -13.36 8.32 11.34
CA LEU A 382 -14.63 7.80 11.81
C LEU A 382 -14.57 7.59 13.32
N PHE A 383 -15.42 8.30 14.06
CA PHE A 383 -15.35 8.39 15.52
C PHE A 383 -16.62 7.96 16.25
N SER A 384 -17.79 7.97 15.55
CA SER A 384 -19.08 7.72 16.17
C SER A 384 -19.37 6.24 16.37
N ASP A 385 -20.35 5.94 17.22
CA ASP A 385 -20.79 4.57 17.51
C ASP A 385 -21.71 4.00 16.41
N SER A 386 -22.27 4.86 15.56
CA SER A 386 -23.11 4.44 14.43
C SER A 386 -22.83 5.27 13.16
N VAL A 387 -23.17 4.71 11.99
CA VAL A 387 -23.11 5.41 10.70
C VAL A 387 -23.98 6.67 10.72
N ARG A 388 -25.17 6.59 11.30
CA ARG A 388 -26.10 7.71 11.42
C ARG A 388 -25.48 8.86 12.21
N GLU A 389 -24.96 8.58 13.39
CA GLU A 389 -24.30 9.57 14.25
C GLU A 389 -23.08 10.18 13.55
N GLU A 390 -22.30 9.38 12.80
CA GLU A 390 -21.15 9.87 12.05
C GLU A 390 -21.53 10.92 10.98
N LEU A 391 -22.68 10.73 10.31
CA LEU A 391 -23.20 11.71 9.35
C LEU A 391 -23.72 12.99 10.05
N LEU A 392 -24.16 12.89 11.29
CA LEU A 392 -24.77 13.98 12.05
C LEU A 392 -23.80 14.74 12.95
N ILE A 393 -22.52 14.36 12.98
CA ILE A 393 -21.50 15.02 13.80
C ILE A 393 -21.52 16.56 13.60
N GLY A 394 -21.75 17.27 14.70
CA GLY A 394 -21.77 18.73 14.70
C GLY A 394 -23.01 19.39 14.13
N LEU A 395 -24.05 18.60 13.82
CA LEU A 395 -25.36 19.05 13.36
C LEU A 395 -26.40 18.88 14.45
N ASP A 396 -27.54 19.57 14.35
CA ASP A 396 -28.64 19.46 15.29
C ASP A 396 -29.51 18.24 14.93
N GLU A 397 -29.33 17.16 15.64
CA GLU A 397 -30.08 15.91 15.43
C GLU A 397 -31.57 16.04 15.72
N THR A 398 -31.99 17.09 16.44
CA THR A 398 -33.42 17.34 16.74
C THR A 398 -34.16 18.01 15.59
N ASP A 399 -33.41 18.54 14.59
CA ASP A 399 -33.97 19.11 13.37
C ASP A 399 -34.45 17.99 12.42
N ALA A 400 -35.76 17.93 12.22
CA ALA A 400 -36.37 16.93 11.33
C ALA A 400 -35.88 17.05 9.87
N GLY A 401 -35.51 18.25 9.42
CA GLY A 401 -34.94 18.48 8.09
C GLY A 401 -33.55 17.88 7.94
N ILE A 402 -32.69 18.05 8.96
CA ILE A 402 -31.34 17.46 9.00
C ILE A 402 -31.44 15.93 9.05
N THR A 403 -32.33 15.39 9.87
CA THR A 403 -32.55 13.93 9.95
C THR A 403 -33.07 13.36 8.63
N ALA A 404 -34.00 14.04 7.95
CA ALA A 404 -34.47 13.64 6.63
C ALA A 404 -33.36 13.67 5.59
N GLN A 405 -32.52 14.71 5.58
CA GLN A 405 -31.35 14.81 4.71
C GLN A 405 -30.34 13.68 4.95
N ALA A 406 -30.05 13.34 6.22
CA ALA A 406 -29.15 12.24 6.55
C ALA A 406 -29.70 10.89 6.04
N ASN A 407 -31.00 10.64 6.18
CA ASN A 407 -31.62 9.44 5.64
C ASN A 407 -31.52 9.38 4.10
N GLN A 408 -31.70 10.52 3.41
CA GLN A 408 -31.55 10.58 1.96
C GLN A 408 -30.08 10.31 1.55
N VAL A 409 -29.10 10.95 2.19
CA VAL A 409 -27.68 10.74 1.93
C VAL A 409 -27.28 9.27 2.19
N MET A 410 -27.79 8.65 3.25
CA MET A 410 -27.56 7.23 3.50
C MET A 410 -28.18 6.34 2.40
N ALA A 411 -29.35 6.69 1.89
CA ALA A 411 -29.96 5.97 0.77
C ALA A 411 -29.17 6.12 -0.53
N ASP A 412 -28.73 7.35 -0.86
CA ASP A 412 -27.96 7.66 -2.06
C ASP A 412 -26.57 6.99 -2.07
N LEU A 413 -26.02 6.71 -0.90
CA LEU A 413 -24.71 6.07 -0.72
C LEU A 413 -24.79 4.57 -0.37
N ASP A 414 -25.96 3.92 -0.48
CA ASP A 414 -26.18 2.52 -0.10
C ASP A 414 -25.75 2.21 1.34
N LEU A 415 -25.98 3.13 2.27
CA LEU A 415 -25.63 2.99 3.68
C LEU A 415 -26.83 2.74 4.59
N ALA A 416 -28.07 2.84 4.07
CA ALA A 416 -29.30 2.76 4.86
C ALA A 416 -29.41 1.46 5.69
N ALA A 417 -28.98 0.33 5.13
CA ALA A 417 -28.97 -0.96 5.83
C ALA A 417 -27.93 -1.04 6.98
N PHE A 418 -27.02 -0.09 7.04
CA PHE A 418 -25.91 -0.04 7.99
C PHE A 418 -26.03 1.13 8.98
N ALA A 419 -27.14 1.88 8.96
CA ALA A 419 -27.33 3.13 9.70
C ALA A 419 -26.96 3.02 11.19
N GLU A 420 -27.34 1.92 11.83
CA GLU A 420 -27.10 1.66 13.26
C GLU A 420 -25.85 0.82 13.54
N ARG A 421 -25.04 0.51 12.50
CA ARG A 421 -23.79 -0.24 12.69
C ARG A 421 -22.65 0.69 13.04
N HIS A 422 -21.76 0.19 13.89
CA HIS A 422 -20.51 0.87 14.19
C HIS A 422 -19.65 0.98 12.91
N PRO A 423 -19.14 2.17 12.54
CA PRO A 423 -18.38 2.37 11.30
C PRO A 423 -17.19 1.43 11.15
N MET A 424 -16.52 1.06 12.25
CA MET A 424 -15.37 0.16 12.21
C MET A 424 -15.73 -1.28 11.81
N SER A 425 -17.01 -1.68 11.89
CA SER A 425 -17.48 -3.00 11.44
C SER A 425 -17.73 -3.09 9.93
N LEU A 426 -17.64 -1.98 9.22
CA LEU A 426 -17.92 -1.86 7.79
C LEU A 426 -16.69 -2.25 6.94
N SER A 427 -16.96 -2.62 5.68
CA SER A 427 -15.89 -2.78 4.67
C SER A 427 -15.21 -1.45 4.35
N GLY A 428 -14.00 -1.50 3.76
CA GLY A 428 -13.25 -0.28 3.38
C GLY A 428 -14.05 0.67 2.49
N GLY A 429 -14.73 0.16 1.46
CA GLY A 429 -15.59 0.95 0.58
C GLY A 429 -16.80 1.55 1.29
N GLN A 430 -17.44 0.80 2.21
CA GLN A 430 -18.53 1.33 3.03
C GLN A 430 -18.06 2.46 3.95
N LYS A 431 -16.92 2.31 4.62
CA LYS A 431 -16.29 3.35 5.45
C LYS A 431 -16.01 4.62 4.65
N GLN A 432 -15.51 4.47 3.43
CA GLN A 432 -15.26 5.60 2.54
C GLN A 432 -16.57 6.32 2.19
N ARG A 433 -17.66 5.59 1.89
CA ARG A 433 -18.98 6.17 1.66
C ARG A 433 -19.52 6.90 2.90
N VAL A 434 -19.27 6.40 4.11
CA VAL A 434 -19.63 7.11 5.36
C VAL A 434 -18.89 8.46 5.44
N ALA A 435 -17.59 8.50 5.20
CA ALA A 435 -16.81 9.76 5.22
C ALA A 435 -17.31 10.75 4.16
N ILE A 436 -17.73 10.26 2.98
CA ILE A 436 -18.37 11.10 1.94
C ILE A 436 -19.72 11.62 2.43
N GLY A 437 -20.53 10.78 3.07
CA GLY A 437 -21.81 11.18 3.66
C GLY A 437 -21.64 12.32 4.65
N SER A 438 -20.64 12.24 5.53
CA SER A 438 -20.32 13.32 6.48
C SER A 438 -19.91 14.61 5.75
N ALA A 439 -19.15 14.52 4.66
CA ALA A 439 -18.81 15.69 3.84
C ALA A 439 -20.04 16.34 3.20
N LEU A 440 -20.97 15.55 2.69
CA LEU A 440 -22.24 16.04 2.10
C LEU A 440 -23.14 16.70 3.15
N MET A 441 -23.29 16.08 4.31
CA MET A 441 -24.09 16.62 5.43
C MET A 441 -23.52 17.94 5.93
N CYS A 442 -22.20 18.12 5.94
CA CYS A 442 -21.53 19.37 6.30
C CYS A 442 -21.63 20.45 5.21
N GLY A 443 -22.29 20.22 4.08
CA GLY A 443 -22.50 21.21 3.01
C GLY A 443 -21.22 21.69 2.34
N LYS A 444 -20.21 20.83 2.21
CA LYS A 444 -18.90 21.18 1.64
C LYS A 444 -18.96 21.35 0.13
N ASP A 445 -18.28 22.34 -0.40
CA ASP A 445 -18.22 22.65 -1.83
C ASP A 445 -16.98 22.08 -2.51
N LEU A 446 -15.86 21.93 -1.78
CA LEU A 446 -14.63 21.28 -2.24
C LEU A 446 -14.45 19.95 -1.49
N ILE A 447 -14.46 18.84 -2.20
CA ILE A 447 -14.21 17.52 -1.63
C ILE A 447 -12.91 16.99 -2.20
N ILE A 448 -11.97 16.64 -1.31
CA ILE A 448 -10.65 16.14 -1.66
C ILE A 448 -10.56 14.68 -1.24
N PHE A 449 -10.14 13.83 -2.17
CA PHE A 449 -9.90 12.41 -1.95
C PHE A 449 -8.39 12.15 -2.01
N ASP A 450 -7.83 11.54 -0.96
CA ASP A 450 -6.42 11.15 -0.92
C ASP A 450 -6.31 9.64 -1.15
N GLU A 451 -5.87 9.21 -2.34
CA GLU A 451 -5.69 7.83 -2.81
C GLU A 451 -6.95 6.94 -2.65
N PRO A 452 -8.11 7.31 -3.21
CA PRO A 452 -9.38 6.63 -2.93
C PRO A 452 -9.50 5.21 -3.51
N THR A 453 -8.64 4.83 -4.46
CA THR A 453 -8.68 3.52 -5.14
C THR A 453 -7.50 2.61 -4.80
N SER A 454 -6.76 2.93 -3.75
CA SER A 454 -5.63 2.12 -3.32
C SER A 454 -6.07 0.72 -2.89
N GLY A 455 -5.52 -0.34 -3.52
CA GLY A 455 -5.87 -1.74 -3.24
C GLY A 455 -7.28 -2.15 -3.73
N LEU A 456 -7.94 -1.38 -4.59
CA LEU A 456 -9.23 -1.73 -5.14
C LEU A 456 -9.11 -2.50 -6.46
N ASP A 457 -10.01 -3.48 -6.63
CA ASP A 457 -10.25 -4.13 -7.90
C ASP A 457 -10.94 -3.18 -8.91
N ARG A 458 -11.17 -3.66 -10.11
CA ARG A 458 -11.81 -2.89 -11.17
C ARG A 458 -13.21 -2.41 -10.78
N TYR A 459 -14.05 -3.30 -10.26
CA TYR A 459 -15.44 -2.99 -9.93
C TYR A 459 -15.53 -1.88 -8.89
N HIS A 460 -14.79 -1.99 -7.78
CA HIS A 460 -14.80 -0.97 -6.74
C HIS A 460 -14.15 0.35 -7.19
N MET A 461 -13.12 0.30 -8.05
CA MET A 461 -12.55 1.51 -8.65
C MET A 461 -13.57 2.24 -9.53
N GLU A 462 -14.33 1.52 -10.36
CA GLU A 462 -15.39 2.09 -11.19
C GLU A 462 -16.50 2.72 -10.32
N GLN A 463 -16.92 2.06 -9.24
CA GLN A 463 -17.86 2.63 -8.27
C GLN A 463 -17.36 3.94 -7.64
N VAL A 464 -16.07 4.01 -7.29
CA VAL A 464 -15.48 5.27 -6.81
C VAL A 464 -15.56 6.33 -7.90
N GLY A 465 -15.22 6.00 -9.15
CA GLY A 465 -15.29 6.93 -10.28
C GLY A 465 -16.72 7.46 -10.52
N GLU A 466 -17.73 6.58 -10.49
CA GLU A 466 -19.13 6.95 -10.60
C GLU A 466 -19.56 7.92 -9.49
N LEU A 467 -19.13 7.64 -8.25
CA LEU A 467 -19.40 8.49 -7.11
C LEU A 467 -18.76 9.89 -7.27
N LEU A 468 -17.51 9.96 -7.73
CA LEU A 468 -16.84 11.24 -8.02
C LEU A 468 -17.64 12.04 -9.07
N ARG A 469 -18.12 11.37 -10.12
CA ARG A 469 -18.93 12.00 -11.17
C ARG A 469 -20.29 12.47 -10.65
N GLN A 470 -20.93 11.69 -9.79
CA GLN A 470 -22.18 12.08 -9.14
C GLN A 470 -22.00 13.35 -8.28
N LEU A 471 -20.95 13.40 -7.45
CA LEU A 471 -20.64 14.57 -6.63
C LEU A 471 -20.34 15.81 -7.48
N ALA A 472 -19.57 15.66 -8.57
CA ALA A 472 -19.31 16.75 -9.52
C ALA A 472 -20.60 17.23 -10.16
N SER A 473 -21.52 16.34 -10.57
CA SER A 473 -22.82 16.71 -11.16
C SER A 473 -23.71 17.49 -10.19
N GLN A 474 -23.52 17.33 -8.89
CA GLN A 474 -24.17 18.12 -7.83
C GLN A 474 -23.52 19.51 -7.62
N GLY A 475 -22.56 19.89 -8.48
CA GLY A 475 -21.87 21.18 -8.43
C GLY A 475 -20.71 21.22 -7.43
N LYS A 476 -20.24 20.09 -6.90
CA LYS A 476 -19.05 20.04 -6.04
C LYS A 476 -17.79 20.15 -6.86
N ALA A 477 -16.78 20.85 -6.37
CA ALA A 477 -15.41 20.77 -6.90
C ALA A 477 -14.72 19.55 -6.29
N ILE A 478 -14.20 18.66 -7.14
CA ILE A 478 -13.57 17.41 -6.68
C ILE A 478 -12.09 17.45 -7.01
N LEU A 479 -11.25 17.19 -6.00
CA LEU A 479 -9.82 16.98 -6.16
C LEU A 479 -9.47 15.54 -5.75
N VAL A 480 -8.87 14.79 -6.67
CA VAL A 480 -8.46 13.40 -6.42
C VAL A 480 -6.94 13.32 -6.47
N VAL A 481 -6.31 13.05 -5.34
CA VAL A 481 -4.91 12.68 -5.29
C VAL A 481 -4.81 11.20 -5.62
N THR A 482 -4.08 10.83 -6.66
CA THR A 482 -4.00 9.42 -7.04
C THR A 482 -2.75 9.08 -7.86
N HIS A 483 -2.33 7.82 -7.73
CA HIS A 483 -1.37 7.14 -8.62
C HIS A 483 -2.06 6.15 -9.57
N ASP A 484 -3.39 6.06 -9.49
CA ASP A 484 -4.19 5.14 -10.30
C ASP A 484 -4.45 5.75 -11.68
N GLU A 485 -3.71 5.25 -12.68
CA GLU A 485 -3.79 5.74 -14.05
C GLU A 485 -5.16 5.45 -14.70
N GLU A 486 -5.82 4.35 -14.33
CA GLU A 486 -7.14 4.00 -14.84
C GLU A 486 -8.21 4.95 -14.29
N LEU A 487 -8.20 5.23 -12.98
CA LEU A 487 -9.08 6.22 -12.38
C LEU A 487 -8.84 7.61 -12.97
N ALA A 488 -7.58 8.06 -13.01
CA ALA A 488 -7.21 9.37 -13.49
C ALA A 488 -7.64 9.61 -14.95
N ALA A 489 -7.36 8.67 -15.83
CA ALA A 489 -7.73 8.75 -17.23
C ALA A 489 -9.24 8.56 -17.48
N GLY A 490 -9.90 7.71 -16.70
CA GLY A 490 -11.32 7.39 -16.89
C GLY A 490 -12.27 8.47 -16.40
N TRP A 491 -11.93 9.13 -15.28
CA TRP A 491 -12.89 9.90 -14.51
C TRP A 491 -12.50 11.37 -14.27
N CYS A 492 -11.21 11.75 -14.39
CA CYS A 492 -10.82 13.15 -14.23
C CYS A 492 -11.07 13.95 -15.51
N ASP A 493 -11.48 15.20 -15.32
CA ASP A 493 -11.67 16.18 -16.40
C ASP A 493 -10.35 16.90 -16.71
N ARG A 494 -9.48 17.03 -15.69
CA ARG A 494 -8.18 17.69 -15.78
C ARG A 494 -7.17 16.99 -14.87
N ILE A 495 -5.91 17.00 -15.28
CA ILE A 495 -4.80 16.46 -14.49
C ILE A 495 -3.80 17.56 -14.16
N VAL A 496 -3.39 17.61 -12.91
CA VAL A 496 -2.27 18.42 -12.41
C VAL A 496 -1.17 17.46 -11.98
N ASN A 497 0.01 17.55 -12.59
CA ASN A 497 1.16 16.74 -12.23
C ASN A 497 2.17 17.57 -11.42
N LEU A 498 2.31 17.27 -10.13
CA LEU A 498 3.31 17.90 -9.27
C LEU A 498 4.73 17.32 -9.46
N GLY A 499 4.88 16.21 -10.20
CA GLY A 499 6.18 15.58 -10.44
C GLY A 499 6.91 16.06 -11.68
N ALA A 500 6.26 16.83 -12.57
CA ALA A 500 6.94 17.46 -13.71
C ALA A 500 7.85 18.56 -13.15
N ASP A 501 9.14 18.30 -13.08
CA ASP A 501 10.13 19.34 -12.82
C ASP A 501 10.05 20.37 -13.97
N ASP A 502 9.68 21.59 -13.65
CA ASP A 502 10.18 22.75 -14.37
C ASP A 502 11.71 22.72 -14.22
N SER A 503 12.38 22.09 -15.18
CA SER A 503 13.82 22.15 -15.35
C SER A 503 14.23 23.59 -15.67
N GLY A 504 14.24 24.44 -14.67
CA GLY A 504 14.51 25.86 -14.79
C GLY A 504 14.85 26.60 -13.51
N ASN A 505 15.07 25.93 -12.37
CA ASN A 505 15.73 26.59 -11.24
C ASN A 505 16.46 25.59 -10.35
N ASN A 506 17.74 25.39 -10.65
CA ASN A 506 18.71 24.75 -9.76
C ASN A 506 18.79 25.53 -8.44
N GLY A 507 17.99 25.12 -7.47
CA GLY A 507 18.21 25.43 -6.06
C GLY A 507 19.34 24.55 -5.53
N SER A 508 20.52 25.09 -5.57
CA SER A 508 21.78 24.61 -5.03
C SER A 508 21.64 23.67 -3.82
N HIS A 509 21.87 22.38 -4.05
CA HIS A 509 22.51 21.55 -3.04
C HIS A 509 23.93 22.10 -2.87
N VAL A 510 24.17 22.80 -1.79
CA VAL A 510 25.51 23.11 -1.32
C VAL A 510 26.12 21.78 -0.88
N SER A 511 26.79 21.12 -1.82
CA SER A 511 27.84 20.17 -1.51
C SER A 511 29.02 20.97 -0.97
N ASN A 512 29.32 20.75 0.28
CA ASN A 512 30.51 21.29 0.93
C ASN A 512 31.73 20.48 0.43
N PRO A 513 32.62 21.03 -0.38
CA PRO A 513 33.90 20.42 -0.66
C PRO A 513 34.91 21.03 0.31
N ASP A 514 35.25 20.34 1.38
CA ASP A 514 36.53 20.45 2.05
C ASP A 514 36.56 19.57 3.31
N ALA A 515 37.14 18.41 3.14
CA ALA A 515 37.84 17.71 4.20
C ALA A 515 39.00 16.98 3.56
N SER A 516 40.04 17.75 3.29
CA SER A 516 41.41 17.28 3.06
C SER A 516 41.88 16.43 4.23
N SER A 517 42.39 15.26 3.90
CA SER A 517 43.14 14.34 4.75
C SER A 517 44.24 15.04 5.56
N PRO A 518 44.54 14.57 6.75
CA PRO A 518 45.94 14.57 7.21
C PRO A 518 46.45 13.15 7.46
N SER A 519 47.62 12.91 6.93
CA SER A 519 48.51 11.78 7.17
C SER A 519 49.03 11.72 8.61
N PRO A 520 49.62 10.57 9.01
CA PRO A 520 49.81 10.20 10.41
C PRO A 520 51.15 10.64 10.98
N ASN A 521 51.19 10.96 12.26
CA ASN A 521 52.26 10.62 13.22
C ASN A 521 52.17 11.52 14.47
N ALA A 522 52.01 10.89 15.62
CA ALA A 522 52.97 10.99 16.70
C ALA A 522 52.34 10.47 18.01
N SER A 523 52.97 9.49 18.53
CA SER A 523 52.90 8.97 19.90
C SER A 523 53.03 10.09 20.94
N THR A 524 52.32 9.98 22.05
CA THR A 524 52.86 10.00 23.43
C THR A 524 51.77 9.93 24.49
N ASN A 525 51.83 8.86 25.25
CA ASN A 525 51.84 8.63 26.69
C ASN A 525 51.02 9.47 27.69
N PHE A 526 50.36 8.70 28.57
CA PHE A 526 50.15 8.82 30.01
C PHE A 526 49.30 10.01 30.55
N ALA A 527 48.24 9.76 31.31
CA ALA A 527 48.27 9.34 32.70
C ALA A 527 46.85 9.18 33.26
N THR A 528 46.66 8.12 34.02
CA THR A 528 45.63 7.85 35.01
C THR A 528 45.52 8.94 36.05
N THR A 529 44.27 9.32 36.41
CA THR A 529 43.94 9.61 37.83
C THR A 529 42.44 9.43 38.07
N SER A 530 42.17 8.52 38.97
CA SER A 530 40.91 8.32 39.69
C SER A 530 40.67 9.45 40.68
N THR A 531 39.44 9.89 40.86
CA THR A 531 38.92 10.17 42.22
C THR A 531 37.39 10.21 42.24
N HIS A 532 36.86 9.59 43.24
CA HIS A 532 35.55 9.55 43.86
C HIS A 532 34.95 10.94 44.13
N GLU A 533 33.61 11.02 44.11
CA GLU A 533 32.67 11.21 45.21
C GLU A 533 31.35 11.77 44.69
N ARG A 534 30.24 11.05 44.87
CA ARG A 534 29.10 11.21 45.82
C ARG A 534 28.46 12.60 45.90
N ASN A 535 27.20 12.67 45.61
CA ASN A 535 25.97 12.87 46.38
C ASN A 535 24.90 13.58 45.54
N ALA A 536 23.78 12.94 45.43
CA ALA A 536 22.47 13.18 46.06
C ALA A 536 21.82 14.56 45.81
N GLN A 537 20.85 14.60 44.95
CA GLN A 537 19.44 14.86 45.29
C GLN A 537 18.54 14.51 44.12
#